data_38e32a3d4fbfdd6787b4bffe4201f88c
#
_entry.id   38e32a3d4fbfdd6787b4bffe4201f88c
#
_cell.length_a   1.000
_cell.length_b   1.000
_cell.length_c   1.000
_cell.angle_alpha   90.00
_cell.angle_beta   90.00
_cell.angle_gamma   90.00
#
_symmetry.space_group_name_H-M   'P 1'
#
loop_
_entity.id
_entity.type
_entity.pdbx_description
1 polymer ?
#
loop_
_entity_poly.entity_id
_entity_poly.type
_entity_poly.pdbx_seq_one_letter_code
_entity_poly.pdbx_strand_id
1 'polypeptide(L)'
;VEVKELREKVPPALDDDFARSMGAFTDLAALRVEIRSRLERNALDRARHEFSDQIIEYAVANATLELPDVLVDQEVEVMHDEFRGSLARQGITEEAYLQVVEKTEADLHAEFRPQAEKRVRFRVAIEA
;
A
#
# COMPACT_ATOMS: atom_id res chain seq x y z
N VAL A 1 20.39 -9.60 37.58
CA VAL A 1 20.47 -9.78 36.13
C VAL A 1 21.94 -9.91 35.80
N GLU A 2 22.34 -11.05 35.21
CA GLU A 2 23.71 -11.30 34.80
C GLU A 2 23.82 -11.10 33.30
N VAL A 3 24.60 -10.09 32.87
CA VAL A 3 24.84 -9.81 31.45
C VAL A 3 25.96 -10.77 30.98
N LYS A 4 25.60 -11.75 30.15
CA LYS A 4 26.54 -12.77 29.66
C LYS A 4 27.38 -12.33 28.46
N GLU A 5 26.90 -11.42 27.65
CA GLU A 5 27.58 -10.93 26.44
C GLU A 5 27.05 -9.56 26.04
N LEU A 6 27.93 -8.65 25.69
CA LEU A 6 27.63 -7.38 25.07
C LEU A 6 28.24 -7.36 23.67
N ARG A 7 27.44 -7.22 22.62
CA ARG A 7 27.90 -7.13 21.22
C ARG A 7 27.67 -5.75 20.68
N GLU A 8 28.71 -5.14 20.13
CA GLU A 8 28.63 -3.91 19.39
C GLU A 8 28.54 -4.22 17.88
N LYS A 9 27.63 -3.53 17.16
CA LYS A 9 27.52 -3.67 15.72
C LYS A 9 28.53 -2.74 15.04
N VAL A 10 29.65 -3.29 14.60
CA VAL A 10 30.68 -2.56 13.83
C VAL A 10 30.32 -2.67 12.33
N PRO A 11 29.88 -1.59 11.66
CA PRO A 11 29.65 -1.61 10.22
C PRO A 11 31.00 -1.71 9.48
N PRO A 12 31.05 -2.38 8.30
CA PRO A 12 32.26 -2.42 7.48
C PRO A 12 32.65 -1.02 6.99
N ALA A 13 33.93 -0.83 6.70
CA ALA A 13 34.40 0.40 6.06
C ALA A 13 33.77 0.56 4.68
N LEU A 14 33.40 1.77 4.33
CA LEU A 14 32.84 2.09 2.99
C LEU A 14 34.01 2.37 2.02
N ASP A 15 34.59 1.31 1.52
CA ASP A 15 35.71 1.30 0.59
C ASP A 15 35.43 0.46 -0.66
N ASP A 16 36.45 0.30 -1.52
CA ASP A 16 36.30 -0.45 -2.76
C ASP A 16 36.12 -1.95 -2.51
N ASP A 17 36.64 -2.49 -1.40
CA ASP A 17 36.41 -3.88 -1.01
C ASP A 17 34.97 -4.11 -0.61
N PHE A 18 34.38 -3.15 0.11
CA PHE A 18 32.94 -3.17 0.39
C PHE A 18 32.13 -3.15 -0.92
N ALA A 19 32.46 -2.28 -1.89
CA ALA A 19 31.75 -2.23 -3.16
C ALA A 19 31.82 -3.56 -3.92
N ARG A 20 33.00 -4.21 -3.95
CA ARG A 20 33.18 -5.54 -4.56
C ARG A 20 32.38 -6.63 -3.85
N SER A 21 32.20 -6.53 -2.54
CA SER A 21 31.39 -7.48 -1.77
C SER A 21 29.89 -7.36 -2.04
N MET A 22 29.41 -6.18 -2.50
CA MET A 22 27.99 -5.91 -2.79
C MET A 22 27.58 -6.33 -4.19
N GLY A 23 28.51 -6.64 -5.08
CA GLY A 23 28.24 -7.07 -6.44
C GLY A 23 29.41 -6.85 -7.41
N ALA A 24 29.14 -6.87 -8.71
CA ALA A 24 30.15 -6.68 -9.76
C ALA A 24 30.55 -5.20 -9.94
N PHE A 25 30.93 -4.53 -8.85
CA PHE A 25 31.38 -3.14 -8.86
C PHE A 25 32.90 -3.08 -8.78
N THR A 26 33.52 -2.20 -9.58
CA THR A 26 34.96 -2.02 -9.61
C THR A 26 35.48 -1.26 -8.39
N ASP A 27 34.71 -0.29 -7.93
CA ASP A 27 35.05 0.63 -6.86
C ASP A 27 33.78 1.21 -6.19
N LEU A 28 33.97 1.93 -5.09
CA LEU A 28 32.89 2.57 -4.35
C LEU A 28 32.18 3.67 -5.18
N ALA A 29 32.87 4.32 -6.10
CA ALA A 29 32.26 5.35 -6.97
C ALA A 29 31.25 4.73 -7.93
N ALA A 30 31.58 3.59 -8.54
CA ALA A 30 30.67 2.82 -9.40
C ALA A 30 29.42 2.35 -8.65
N LEU A 31 29.58 1.83 -7.42
CA LEU A 31 28.46 1.45 -6.57
C LEU A 31 27.55 2.64 -6.26
N ARG A 32 28.12 3.81 -5.92
CA ARG A 32 27.34 5.03 -5.65
C ARG A 32 26.58 5.53 -6.86
N VAL A 33 27.18 5.48 -8.04
CA VAL A 33 26.53 5.86 -9.31
C VAL A 33 25.33 4.95 -9.59
N GLU A 34 25.50 3.64 -9.43
CA GLU A 34 24.41 2.69 -9.64
C GLU A 34 23.26 2.87 -8.63
N ILE A 35 23.59 3.03 -7.35
CA ILE A 35 22.58 3.29 -6.32
C ILE A 35 21.81 4.59 -6.63
N ARG A 36 22.52 5.67 -7.00
CA ARG A 36 21.91 6.94 -7.36
C ARG A 36 20.97 6.77 -8.55
N SER A 37 21.45 6.15 -9.63
CA SER A 37 20.66 5.90 -10.83
C SER A 37 19.39 5.08 -10.52
N ARG A 38 19.49 4.07 -9.66
CA ARG A 38 18.33 3.28 -9.23
C ARG A 38 17.35 4.10 -8.39
N LEU A 39 17.83 4.93 -7.48
CA LEU A 39 16.99 5.81 -6.67
C LEU A 39 16.28 6.87 -7.54
N GLU A 40 16.98 7.44 -8.52
CA GLU A 40 16.41 8.40 -9.46
C GLU A 40 15.31 7.76 -10.33
N ARG A 41 15.55 6.56 -10.87
CA ARG A 41 14.53 5.80 -11.60
C ARG A 41 13.32 5.51 -10.73
N ASN A 42 13.52 4.98 -9.53
CA ASN A 42 12.42 4.70 -8.60
C ASN A 42 11.64 5.96 -8.19
N ALA A 43 12.33 7.10 -8.03
CA ALA A 43 11.68 8.36 -7.71
C ALA A 43 10.85 8.86 -8.90
N LEU A 44 11.39 8.75 -10.13
CA LEU A 44 10.66 9.12 -11.34
C LEU A 44 9.43 8.25 -11.58
N ASP A 45 9.56 6.93 -11.38
CA ASP A 45 8.44 6.01 -11.54
C ASP A 45 7.35 6.26 -10.50
N ARG A 46 7.72 6.53 -9.25
CA ARG A 46 6.74 6.95 -8.23
C ARG A 46 6.04 8.24 -8.60
N ALA A 47 6.80 9.26 -8.99
CA ALA A 47 6.22 10.54 -9.39
C ALA A 47 5.26 10.41 -10.59
N ARG A 48 5.56 9.53 -11.55
CA ARG A 48 4.68 9.23 -12.69
C ARG A 48 3.37 8.57 -12.24
N HIS A 49 3.46 7.59 -11.33
CA HIS A 49 2.27 6.93 -10.79
C HIS A 49 1.41 7.92 -10.00
N GLU A 50 2.00 8.66 -9.07
CA GLU A 50 1.31 9.69 -8.29
C GLU A 50 0.63 10.74 -9.20
N PHE A 51 1.31 11.17 -10.27
CA PHE A 51 0.74 12.12 -11.23
C PHE A 51 -0.43 11.51 -12.01
N SER A 52 -0.31 10.25 -12.44
CA SER A 52 -1.41 9.54 -13.12
C SER A 52 -2.61 9.39 -12.20
N ASP A 53 -2.38 9.01 -10.95
CA ASP A 53 -3.44 8.88 -9.95
C ASP A 53 -4.16 10.21 -9.72
N GLN A 54 -3.42 11.31 -9.59
CA GLN A 54 -3.99 12.67 -9.45
C GLN A 54 -4.84 13.08 -10.66
N ILE A 55 -4.40 12.76 -11.89
CA ILE A 55 -5.20 13.04 -13.09
C ILE A 55 -6.52 12.28 -13.06
N ILE A 56 -6.46 10.99 -12.70
CA ILE A 56 -7.65 10.14 -12.63
C ILE A 56 -8.56 10.63 -11.51
N GLU A 57 -8.03 10.91 -10.33
CA GLU A 57 -8.81 11.47 -9.21
C GLU A 57 -9.51 12.78 -9.60
N TYR A 58 -8.79 13.67 -10.29
CA TYR A 58 -9.35 14.92 -10.77
C TYR A 58 -10.47 14.69 -11.79
N ALA A 59 -10.27 13.78 -12.74
CA ALA A 59 -11.28 13.44 -13.74
C ALA A 59 -12.54 12.85 -13.08
N VAL A 60 -12.37 11.91 -12.15
CA VAL A 60 -13.47 11.28 -11.40
C VAL A 60 -14.22 12.29 -10.53
N ALA A 61 -13.49 13.21 -9.86
CA ALA A 61 -14.09 14.23 -9.01
C ALA A 61 -14.95 15.24 -9.80
N ASN A 62 -14.59 15.51 -11.07
CA ASN A 62 -15.29 16.45 -11.94
C ASN A 62 -16.32 15.76 -12.87
N ALA A 63 -16.37 14.42 -12.88
CA ALA A 63 -17.36 13.68 -13.65
C ALA A 63 -18.75 13.80 -13.01
N THR A 64 -19.74 14.14 -13.81
CA THR A 64 -21.16 14.10 -13.41
C THR A 64 -21.65 12.67 -13.62
N LEU A 65 -21.63 11.89 -12.55
CA LEU A 65 -22.04 10.48 -12.56
C LEU A 65 -23.20 10.27 -11.59
N GLU A 66 -24.28 9.70 -12.08
CA GLU A 66 -25.33 9.13 -11.24
C GLU A 66 -24.91 7.71 -10.86
N LEU A 67 -24.68 7.47 -9.58
CA LEU A 67 -24.32 6.14 -9.06
C LEU A 67 -25.59 5.47 -8.52
N PRO A 68 -26.06 4.39 -9.14
CA PRO A 68 -27.13 3.60 -8.56
C PRO A 68 -26.69 2.99 -7.23
N ASP A 69 -27.51 3.12 -6.18
CA ASP A 69 -27.22 2.57 -4.84
C ASP A 69 -26.88 1.08 -4.90
N VAL A 70 -27.53 0.32 -5.78
CA VAL A 70 -27.28 -1.10 -5.94
C VAL A 70 -25.82 -1.43 -6.28
N LEU A 71 -25.13 -0.59 -7.04
CA LEU A 71 -23.70 -0.80 -7.37
C LEU A 71 -22.81 -0.51 -6.16
N VAL A 72 -23.18 0.49 -5.36
CA VAL A 72 -22.47 0.83 -4.12
C VAL A 72 -22.65 -0.30 -3.10
N ASP A 73 -23.88 -0.80 -2.94
CA ASP A 73 -24.17 -1.89 -2.01
C ASP A 73 -23.42 -3.18 -2.40
N GLN A 74 -23.37 -3.50 -3.69
CA GLN A 74 -22.53 -4.63 -4.18
C GLN A 74 -21.04 -4.45 -3.87
N GLU A 75 -20.52 -3.23 -4.02
CA GLU A 75 -19.12 -2.97 -3.71
C GLU A 75 -18.83 -3.04 -2.20
N VAL A 76 -19.79 -2.66 -1.35
CA VAL A 76 -19.71 -2.83 0.11
C VAL A 76 -19.56 -4.31 0.46
N GLU A 77 -20.36 -5.20 -0.18
CA GLU A 77 -20.24 -6.65 0.02
C GLU A 77 -18.85 -7.18 -0.41
N VAL A 78 -18.35 -6.72 -1.55
CA VAL A 78 -16.99 -7.09 -2.02
C VAL A 78 -15.94 -6.64 -1.00
N MET A 79 -16.03 -5.42 -0.48
CA MET A 79 -15.11 -4.91 0.54
C MET A 79 -15.21 -5.68 1.85
N HIS A 80 -16.43 -6.10 2.22
CA HIS A 80 -16.65 -6.92 3.40
C HIS A 80 -15.99 -8.30 3.26
N ASP A 81 -16.12 -8.94 2.09
CA ASP A 81 -15.45 -10.22 1.80
C ASP A 81 -13.91 -10.07 1.78
N GLU A 82 -13.36 -8.98 1.21
CA GLU A 82 -11.93 -8.65 1.26
C GLU A 82 -11.44 -8.51 2.71
N PHE A 83 -12.23 -7.82 3.55
CA PHE A 83 -11.93 -7.62 4.96
C PHE A 83 -11.95 -8.95 5.72
N ARG A 84 -13.00 -9.77 5.53
CA ARG A 84 -13.12 -11.11 6.09
C ARG A 84 -11.93 -12.00 5.71
N GLY A 85 -11.53 -11.96 4.44
CA GLY A 85 -10.33 -12.65 3.96
C GLY A 85 -9.03 -12.14 4.61
N SER A 86 -8.96 -10.86 4.94
CA SER A 86 -7.82 -10.28 5.65
C SER A 86 -7.74 -10.75 7.10
N LEU A 87 -8.86 -10.79 7.81
CA LEU A 87 -8.96 -11.33 9.18
C LEU A 87 -8.58 -12.81 9.23
N ALA A 88 -9.08 -13.61 8.27
CA ALA A 88 -8.77 -15.02 8.20
C ALA A 88 -7.27 -15.30 8.04
N ARG A 89 -6.55 -14.48 7.24
CA ARG A 89 -5.08 -14.57 7.11
C ARG A 89 -4.34 -14.28 8.42
N GLN A 90 -4.96 -13.53 9.32
CA GLN A 90 -4.43 -13.22 10.66
C GLN A 90 -4.90 -14.22 11.73
N GLY A 91 -5.72 -15.23 11.36
CA GLY A 91 -6.29 -16.20 12.28
C GLY A 91 -7.40 -15.63 13.18
N ILE A 92 -8.00 -14.51 12.78
CA ILE A 92 -9.07 -13.83 13.54
C ILE A 92 -10.39 -14.11 12.83
N THR A 93 -11.43 -14.47 13.60
CA THR A 93 -12.79 -14.55 13.07
C THR A 93 -13.46 -13.18 13.09
N GLU A 94 -14.40 -12.95 12.20
CA GLU A 94 -15.13 -11.70 12.13
C GLU A 94 -15.89 -11.41 13.43
N GLU A 95 -16.52 -12.42 14.01
CA GLU A 95 -17.27 -12.29 15.28
C GLU A 95 -16.34 -11.84 16.42
N ALA A 96 -15.13 -12.40 16.50
CA ALA A 96 -14.16 -12.02 17.51
C ALA A 96 -13.68 -10.56 17.30
N TYR A 97 -13.48 -10.15 16.04
CA TYR A 97 -13.14 -8.77 15.72
C TYR A 97 -14.26 -7.81 16.12
N LEU A 98 -15.50 -8.08 15.70
CA LEU A 98 -16.67 -7.23 16.00
C LEU A 98 -16.90 -7.08 17.51
N GLN A 99 -16.69 -8.14 18.29
CA GLN A 99 -16.77 -8.08 19.75
C GLN A 99 -15.71 -7.16 20.36
N VAL A 100 -14.48 -7.20 19.85
CA VAL A 100 -13.36 -6.35 20.35
C VAL A 100 -13.60 -4.87 20.05
N VAL A 101 -14.13 -4.56 18.85
CA VAL A 101 -14.38 -3.17 18.45
C VAL A 101 -15.75 -2.66 18.84
N GLU A 102 -16.58 -3.50 19.47
CA GLU A 102 -17.95 -3.18 19.89
C GLU A 102 -18.83 -2.65 18.73
N LYS A 103 -18.70 -3.26 17.55
CA LYS A 103 -19.42 -2.88 16.31
C LYS A 103 -20.27 -4.04 15.82
N THR A 104 -21.26 -3.68 15.01
CA THR A 104 -22.09 -4.63 14.26
C THR A 104 -21.61 -4.71 12.81
N GLU A 105 -22.06 -5.73 12.08
CA GLU A 105 -21.84 -5.84 10.63
C GLU A 105 -22.41 -4.62 9.88
N ALA A 106 -23.56 -4.12 10.31
CA ALA A 106 -24.17 -2.92 9.74
C ALA A 106 -23.30 -1.65 9.92
N ASP A 107 -22.60 -1.55 11.06
CA ASP A 107 -21.66 -0.45 11.31
C ASP A 107 -20.45 -0.54 10.37
N LEU A 108 -19.94 -1.75 10.11
CA LEU A 108 -18.86 -1.97 9.12
C LEU A 108 -19.30 -1.60 7.70
N HIS A 109 -20.50 -2.00 7.30
CA HIS A 109 -21.06 -1.63 5.99
C HIS A 109 -21.19 -0.11 5.85
N ALA A 110 -21.64 0.58 6.90
CA ALA A 110 -21.72 2.04 6.92
C ALA A 110 -20.32 2.69 6.80
N GLU A 111 -19.30 2.09 7.42
CA GLU A 111 -17.90 2.56 7.31
C GLU A 111 -17.30 2.31 5.92
N PHE A 112 -17.66 1.20 5.26
CA PHE A 112 -17.17 0.89 3.92
C PHE A 112 -17.87 1.71 2.83
N ARG A 113 -19.12 2.13 3.04
CA ARG A 113 -19.92 2.83 2.03
C ARG A 113 -19.22 4.02 1.36
N PRO A 114 -18.59 4.96 2.08
CA PRO A 114 -17.91 6.09 1.43
C PRO A 114 -16.74 5.67 0.52
N GLN A 115 -16.05 4.60 0.87
CA GLN A 115 -14.97 4.05 0.07
C GLN A 115 -15.51 3.23 -1.11
N ALA A 116 -16.59 2.48 -0.92
CA ALA A 116 -17.30 1.78 -1.99
C ALA A 116 -17.80 2.75 -3.06
N GLU A 117 -18.41 3.87 -2.66
CA GLU A 117 -18.84 4.93 -3.59
C GLU A 117 -17.68 5.46 -4.43
N LYS A 118 -16.50 5.69 -3.82
CA LYS A 118 -15.30 6.12 -4.56
C LYS A 118 -14.82 5.05 -5.55
N ARG A 119 -14.81 3.77 -5.16
CA ARG A 119 -14.43 2.66 -6.04
C ARG A 119 -15.38 2.52 -7.22
N VAL A 120 -16.68 2.58 -6.96
CA VAL A 120 -17.71 2.50 -8.03
C VAL A 120 -17.61 3.69 -8.96
N ARG A 121 -17.50 4.92 -8.42
CA ARG A 121 -17.33 6.14 -9.21
C ARG A 121 -16.11 6.06 -10.13
N PHE A 122 -15.00 5.60 -9.60
CA PHE A 122 -13.77 5.40 -10.35
C PHE A 122 -13.97 4.38 -11.49
N ARG A 123 -14.58 3.23 -11.19
CA ARG A 123 -14.84 2.17 -12.18
C ARG A 123 -15.73 2.68 -13.31
N VAL A 124 -16.86 3.30 -12.96
CA VAL A 124 -17.81 3.84 -13.95
C VAL A 124 -17.17 4.95 -14.80
N ALA A 125 -16.35 5.83 -14.19
CA ALA A 125 -15.69 6.91 -14.92
C ALA A 125 -14.63 6.42 -15.92
N ILE A 126 -14.04 5.24 -15.71
CA ILE A 126 -13.02 4.66 -16.62
C ILE A 126 -13.68 3.82 -17.72
N GLU A 127 -14.82 3.19 -17.42
CA GLU A 127 -15.54 2.32 -18.37
C GLU A 127 -16.49 3.10 -19.30
N ALA A 128 -16.77 4.38 -19.01
CA ALA A 128 -17.62 5.26 -19.82
C ALA A 128 -16.82 5.94 -20.93
#